data_cd1c207b096410dd4bb81104334dda53
#
_entry.id   cd1c207b096410dd4bb81104334dda53
#
_cell.length_a   1.000
_cell.length_b   1.000
_cell.length_c   1.000
_cell.angle_alpha   90.00
_cell.angle_beta   90.00
_cell.angle_gamma   90.00
#
_symmetry.space_group_name_H-M   'P 1'
#
loop_
_entity.id
_entity.type
_entity.pdbx_description
1 polymer ?
#
loop_
_entity_poly.entity_id
_entity_poly.type
_entity_poly.pdbx_seq_one_letter_code
_entity_poly.pdbx_strand_id
1 'polypeptide(L)'
;ILVHGLGGNRYTNYPLAEMFLQKGYNVLTYDQRSSNENTAQYTTFGYWEKYDLIDYIDYVYSHAPEQVIGIWGTSFGGATAGLAMGDKDVENKVDFLILDCPVSDMKWMVEEEMRKMDIGLPISYMTFCGNIINKMELGFSYDDANVCDKIADIEIPVLVINSEADTLTPQFMGQEIYDSIQNEEIKMIWTVTDSEHTEMWLDYNQEYREKVQELLNFTK
;
A
#
# COMPACT_ATOMS: atom_id res chain seq x y z
N ILE A 1 -0.44 -12.00 2.14
CA ILE A 1 0.42 -11.55 1.02
C ILE A 1 1.15 -10.28 1.45
N LEU A 2 2.46 -10.19 1.25
CA LEU A 2 3.27 -9.02 1.59
C LEU A 2 3.71 -8.30 0.31
N VAL A 3 3.36 -7.00 0.20
CA VAL A 3 3.60 -6.14 -0.96
C VAL A 3 4.68 -5.12 -0.62
N HIS A 4 5.84 -5.22 -1.27
CA HIS A 4 6.99 -4.37 -0.97
C HIS A 4 6.86 -2.94 -1.53
N GLY A 5 7.65 -2.00 -0.98
CA GLY A 5 7.73 -0.61 -1.46
C GLY A 5 8.57 -0.44 -2.73
N LEU A 6 8.61 0.80 -3.24
CA LEU A 6 9.42 1.16 -4.40
C LEU A 6 10.92 0.89 -4.11
N GLY A 7 11.62 0.30 -5.07
CA GLY A 7 13.03 -0.09 -4.90
C GLY A 7 13.26 -1.35 -4.08
N GLY A 8 12.21 -1.91 -3.48
CA GLY A 8 12.24 -3.20 -2.80
C GLY A 8 12.09 -4.38 -3.78
N ASN A 9 11.97 -5.57 -3.21
CA ASN A 9 11.70 -6.81 -3.93
C ASN A 9 11.10 -7.85 -2.98
N ARG A 10 10.80 -9.06 -3.47
CA ARG A 10 10.21 -10.15 -2.68
C ARG A 10 10.97 -10.50 -1.41
N TYR A 11 12.26 -10.21 -1.30
CA TYR A 11 13.08 -10.51 -0.11
C TYR A 11 13.04 -9.41 0.94
N THR A 12 12.68 -8.19 0.56
CA THR A 12 12.70 -7.01 1.44
C THR A 12 11.85 -7.23 2.69
N ASN A 13 10.70 -7.92 2.54
CA ASN A 13 9.74 -8.13 3.62
C ASN A 13 9.95 -9.42 4.42
N TYR A 14 11.06 -10.15 4.24
CA TYR A 14 11.32 -11.38 4.97
C TYR A 14 11.39 -11.21 6.49
N PRO A 15 11.99 -10.11 7.04
CA PRO A 15 11.96 -9.91 8.50
C PRO A 15 10.53 -9.77 9.03
N LEU A 16 9.64 -9.12 8.28
CA LEU A 16 8.23 -9.01 8.65
C LEU A 16 7.48 -10.34 8.46
N ALA A 17 7.82 -11.09 7.42
CA ALA A 17 7.24 -12.41 7.16
C ALA A 17 7.36 -13.34 8.36
N GLU A 18 8.48 -13.29 9.10
CA GLU A 18 8.70 -14.09 10.31
C GLU A 18 7.58 -13.86 11.35
N MET A 19 7.13 -12.61 11.52
CA MET A 19 6.05 -12.30 12.46
C MET A 19 4.76 -13.06 12.10
N PHE A 20 4.38 -13.09 10.83
CA PHE A 20 3.17 -13.79 10.38
C PHE A 20 3.33 -15.31 10.44
N LEU A 21 4.51 -15.82 10.08
CA LEU A 21 4.82 -17.26 10.22
C LEU A 21 4.72 -17.73 11.68
N GLN A 22 5.21 -16.94 12.64
CA GLN A 22 5.09 -17.22 14.07
C GLN A 22 3.63 -17.25 14.57
N LYS A 23 2.74 -16.55 13.88
CA LYS A 23 1.30 -16.56 14.14
C LYS A 23 0.54 -17.68 13.41
N GLY A 24 1.25 -18.52 12.66
CA GLY A 24 0.69 -19.67 11.95
C GLY A 24 0.19 -19.38 10.53
N TYR A 25 0.43 -18.20 9.99
CA TYR A 25 0.13 -17.88 8.61
C TYR A 25 1.17 -18.46 7.65
N ASN A 26 0.76 -18.80 6.44
CA ASN A 26 1.65 -18.90 5.30
C ASN A 26 1.88 -17.51 4.73
N VAL A 27 3.06 -17.27 4.15
CA VAL A 27 3.41 -15.95 3.60
C VAL A 27 3.77 -16.07 2.14
N LEU A 28 3.11 -15.25 1.30
CA LEU A 28 3.46 -15.06 -0.09
C LEU A 28 4.11 -13.68 -0.26
N THR A 29 5.27 -13.65 -0.92
CA THR A 29 5.95 -12.42 -1.36
C THR A 29 6.24 -12.52 -2.85
N TYR A 30 6.21 -11.41 -3.56
CA TYR A 30 6.46 -11.37 -4.99
C TYR A 30 7.20 -10.09 -5.39
N ASP A 31 7.77 -10.08 -6.58
CA ASP A 31 8.39 -8.88 -7.16
C ASP A 31 7.33 -8.07 -7.89
N GLN A 32 7.05 -6.86 -7.42
CA GLN A 32 6.20 -5.92 -8.14
C GLN A 32 6.84 -5.53 -9.49
N ARG A 33 6.08 -4.85 -10.35
CA ARG A 33 6.56 -4.40 -11.66
C ARG A 33 7.87 -3.63 -11.55
N SER A 34 8.77 -3.82 -12.51
CA SER A 34 10.09 -3.19 -12.56
C SER A 34 11.00 -3.46 -11.34
N SER A 35 10.76 -4.55 -10.60
CA SER A 35 11.57 -4.93 -9.44
C SER A 35 12.21 -6.29 -9.65
N ASN A 36 13.50 -6.40 -9.29
CA ASN A 36 14.28 -7.64 -9.27
C ASN A 36 14.16 -8.47 -10.57
N GLU A 37 13.46 -9.62 -10.52
CA GLU A 37 13.26 -10.50 -11.69
C GLU A 37 12.03 -10.13 -12.53
N ASN A 38 11.18 -9.22 -12.06
CA ASN A 38 10.04 -8.75 -12.83
C ASN A 38 10.51 -7.74 -13.90
N THR A 39 10.40 -8.13 -15.16
CA THR A 39 10.91 -7.36 -16.31
C THR A 39 9.92 -6.36 -16.89
N ALA A 40 8.82 -6.07 -16.21
CA ALA A 40 7.90 -5.01 -16.62
C ALA A 40 8.63 -3.68 -16.74
N GLN A 41 8.33 -2.91 -17.79
CA GLN A 41 9.09 -1.71 -18.13
C GLN A 41 8.81 -0.53 -17.22
N TYR A 42 7.60 -0.47 -16.64
CA TYR A 42 7.12 0.66 -15.86
C TYR A 42 6.61 0.22 -14.50
N THR A 43 6.80 1.08 -13.52
CA THR A 43 6.07 1.10 -12.26
C THR A 43 5.05 2.25 -12.30
N THR A 44 3.87 2.08 -11.69
CA THR A 44 2.72 2.96 -11.88
C THR A 44 2.03 3.38 -10.59
N PHE A 45 2.76 3.43 -9.49
CA PHE A 45 2.26 3.77 -8.16
C PHE A 45 0.99 3.01 -7.76
N GLY A 46 1.01 1.70 -8.01
CA GLY A 46 -0.07 0.80 -7.63
C GLY A 46 -1.16 0.63 -8.69
N TYR A 47 -1.26 1.49 -9.72
CA TYR A 47 -2.35 1.41 -10.67
C TYR A 47 -2.35 0.12 -11.50
N TRP A 48 -1.22 -0.25 -12.09
CA TRP A 48 -1.08 -1.52 -12.80
C TRP A 48 -0.69 -2.67 -11.88
N GLU A 49 0.06 -2.36 -10.81
CA GLU A 49 0.50 -3.34 -9.83
C GLU A 49 -0.67 -3.98 -9.07
N LYS A 50 -1.79 -3.26 -8.90
CA LYS A 50 -3.00 -3.82 -8.28
C LYS A 50 -3.53 -5.04 -9.02
N TYR A 51 -3.43 -5.10 -10.35
CA TYR A 51 -3.89 -6.25 -11.12
C TYR A 51 -3.01 -7.48 -10.89
N ASP A 52 -1.70 -7.28 -10.75
CA ASP A 52 -0.79 -8.37 -10.39
C ASP A 52 -1.10 -8.88 -8.97
N LEU A 53 -1.38 -7.97 -8.02
CA LEU A 53 -1.81 -8.36 -6.67
C LEU A 53 -3.15 -9.11 -6.69
N ILE A 54 -4.11 -8.68 -7.49
CA ILE A 54 -5.40 -9.36 -7.69
C ILE A 54 -5.18 -10.80 -8.17
N ASP A 55 -4.31 -11.01 -9.14
CA ASP A 55 -3.97 -12.35 -9.63
C ASP A 55 -3.38 -13.24 -8.52
N TYR A 56 -2.53 -12.67 -7.63
CA TYR A 56 -2.01 -13.39 -6.47
C TYR A 56 -3.08 -13.67 -5.41
N ILE A 57 -4.00 -12.74 -5.17
CA ILE A 57 -5.14 -12.97 -4.28
C ILE A 57 -6.00 -14.11 -4.80
N ASP A 58 -6.33 -14.09 -6.09
CA ASP A 58 -7.12 -15.14 -6.74
C ASP A 58 -6.41 -16.49 -6.70
N TYR A 59 -5.11 -16.50 -6.91
CA TYR A 59 -4.30 -17.71 -6.76
C TYR A 59 -4.40 -18.28 -5.35
N VAL A 60 -4.18 -17.47 -4.32
CA VAL A 60 -4.24 -17.91 -2.91
C VAL A 60 -5.65 -18.39 -2.56
N TYR A 61 -6.67 -17.59 -2.90
CA TYR A 61 -8.07 -17.92 -2.63
C TYR A 61 -8.51 -19.23 -3.29
N SER A 62 -8.11 -19.48 -4.54
CA SER A 62 -8.44 -20.72 -5.24
C SER A 62 -7.80 -21.98 -4.63
N HIS A 63 -6.65 -21.83 -3.96
CA HIS A 63 -5.93 -22.94 -3.32
C HIS A 63 -6.27 -23.13 -1.84
N ALA A 64 -6.82 -22.10 -1.19
CA ALA A 64 -7.14 -22.10 0.24
C ALA A 64 -8.38 -21.25 0.56
N PRO A 65 -9.57 -21.56 -0.02
CA PRO A 65 -10.76 -20.69 0.05
C PRO A 65 -11.36 -20.57 1.46
N GLU A 66 -11.03 -21.47 2.37
CA GLU A 66 -11.52 -21.46 3.77
C GLU A 66 -10.50 -20.84 4.75
N GLN A 67 -9.42 -20.28 4.25
CA GLN A 67 -8.37 -19.70 5.08
C GLN A 67 -8.49 -18.17 5.13
N VAL A 68 -8.03 -17.59 6.24
CA VAL A 68 -7.93 -16.15 6.41
C VAL A 68 -6.83 -15.60 5.49
N ILE A 69 -7.18 -14.63 4.63
CA ILE A 69 -6.28 -13.98 3.69
C ILE A 69 -6.07 -12.53 4.12
N GLY A 70 -4.86 -12.18 4.50
CA GLY A 70 -4.48 -10.80 4.81
C GLY A 70 -3.52 -10.22 3.79
N ILE A 71 -3.65 -8.93 3.57
CA ILE A 71 -2.72 -8.14 2.75
C ILE A 71 -1.98 -7.16 3.65
N TRP A 72 -0.67 -7.12 3.51
CA TRP A 72 0.17 -6.09 4.08
C TRP A 72 0.95 -5.41 2.96
N GLY A 73 0.86 -4.09 2.88
CA GLY A 73 1.58 -3.29 1.90
C GLY A 73 2.32 -2.12 2.54
N THR A 74 3.60 -1.93 2.18
CA THR A 74 4.40 -0.81 2.67
C THR A 74 4.64 0.22 1.59
N SER A 75 4.54 1.52 1.94
CA SER A 75 4.88 2.61 1.04
C SER A 75 4.10 2.52 -0.28
N PHE A 76 4.79 2.43 -1.40
CA PHE A 76 4.25 2.13 -2.72
C PHE A 76 3.41 0.82 -2.74
N GLY A 77 3.84 -0.22 -2.01
CA GLY A 77 3.07 -1.46 -1.86
C GLY A 77 1.76 -1.25 -1.09
N GLY A 78 1.71 -0.24 -0.20
CA GLY A 78 0.48 0.21 0.45
C GLY A 78 -0.52 0.80 -0.55
N ALA A 79 -0.04 1.62 -1.50
CA ALA A 79 -0.89 2.12 -2.59
C ALA A 79 -1.42 0.96 -3.45
N THR A 80 -0.55 0.02 -3.84
CA THR A 80 -0.95 -1.18 -4.59
C THR A 80 -2.06 -1.94 -3.87
N ALA A 81 -1.89 -2.19 -2.57
CA ALA A 81 -2.85 -2.91 -1.74
C ALA A 81 -4.20 -2.15 -1.61
N GLY A 82 -4.14 -0.86 -1.29
CA GLY A 82 -5.34 -0.04 -1.17
C GLY A 82 -6.13 0.08 -2.48
N LEU A 83 -5.42 0.27 -3.61
CA LEU A 83 -6.07 0.32 -4.93
C LEU A 83 -6.69 -1.02 -5.34
N ALA A 84 -6.12 -2.15 -4.94
CA ALA A 84 -6.70 -3.47 -5.21
C ALA A 84 -8.00 -3.69 -4.44
N MET A 85 -8.08 -3.21 -3.20
CA MET A 85 -9.30 -3.33 -2.36
C MET A 85 -10.47 -2.47 -2.86
N GLY A 86 -10.25 -1.55 -3.79
CA GLY A 86 -11.33 -0.83 -4.47
C GLY A 86 -12.18 -1.70 -5.40
N ASP A 87 -11.82 -2.96 -5.62
CA ASP A 87 -12.60 -3.96 -6.35
C ASP A 87 -13.34 -4.86 -5.34
N LYS A 88 -14.67 -4.81 -5.32
CA LYS A 88 -15.49 -5.57 -4.36
C LYS A 88 -15.34 -7.09 -4.52
N ASP A 89 -15.11 -7.58 -5.73
CA ASP A 89 -14.87 -9.02 -5.95
C ASP A 89 -13.54 -9.48 -5.35
N VAL A 90 -12.58 -8.57 -5.24
CA VAL A 90 -11.28 -8.79 -4.59
C VAL A 90 -11.41 -8.65 -3.07
N GLU A 91 -12.04 -7.59 -2.60
CA GLU A 91 -12.27 -7.35 -1.18
C GLU A 91 -12.96 -8.54 -0.50
N ASN A 92 -13.97 -9.14 -1.15
CA ASN A 92 -14.68 -10.31 -0.63
C ASN A 92 -13.82 -11.58 -0.45
N LYS A 93 -12.57 -11.57 -0.90
CA LYS A 93 -11.59 -12.67 -0.75
C LYS A 93 -10.52 -12.37 0.31
N VAL A 94 -10.55 -11.17 0.90
CA VAL A 94 -9.55 -10.68 1.83
C VAL A 94 -10.20 -10.40 3.18
N ASP A 95 -9.56 -10.79 4.27
CA ASP A 95 -10.10 -10.67 5.62
C ASP A 95 -9.54 -9.47 6.39
N PHE A 96 -8.38 -8.95 6.02
CA PHE A 96 -7.80 -7.75 6.62
C PHE A 96 -6.74 -7.09 5.74
N LEU A 97 -6.54 -5.80 5.97
CA LEU A 97 -5.57 -4.96 5.27
C LEU A 97 -4.67 -4.22 6.26
N ILE A 98 -3.36 -4.24 6.03
CA ILE A 98 -2.38 -3.42 6.75
C ILE A 98 -1.66 -2.53 5.74
N LEU A 99 -1.69 -1.23 5.98
CA LEU A 99 -1.05 -0.21 5.18
C LEU A 99 0.04 0.48 6.03
N ASP A 100 1.29 0.16 5.73
CA ASP A 100 2.45 0.64 6.47
C ASP A 100 3.15 1.77 5.69
N CYS A 101 3.15 2.98 6.22
CA CYS A 101 3.62 4.22 5.56
C CYS A 101 3.06 4.36 4.12
N PRO A 102 1.76 4.22 3.88
CA PRO A 102 1.22 4.11 2.53
C PRO A 102 1.33 5.42 1.75
N VAL A 103 1.46 5.31 0.43
CA VAL A 103 1.18 6.43 -0.49
C VAL A 103 -0.32 6.54 -0.69
N SER A 104 -0.90 7.72 -0.42
CA SER A 104 -2.33 7.99 -0.65
C SER A 104 -2.64 8.42 -2.08
N ASP A 105 -1.74 9.23 -2.67
CA ASP A 105 -1.97 9.90 -3.96
C ASP A 105 -0.69 9.92 -4.82
N MET A 106 -0.75 9.27 -5.98
CA MET A 106 0.31 9.28 -6.98
C MET A 106 0.62 10.71 -7.47
N LYS A 107 -0.39 11.55 -7.64
CA LYS A 107 -0.23 12.90 -8.16
C LYS A 107 0.67 13.74 -7.26
N TRP A 108 0.44 13.66 -5.95
CA TRP A 108 1.28 14.36 -4.98
C TRP A 108 2.74 13.90 -5.07
N MET A 109 2.98 12.60 -5.14
CA MET A 109 4.35 12.03 -5.26
C MET A 109 5.06 12.53 -6.53
N VAL A 110 4.36 12.55 -7.65
CA VAL A 110 4.90 13.07 -8.92
C VAL A 110 5.18 14.57 -8.83
N GLU A 111 4.31 15.35 -8.21
CA GLU A 111 4.53 16.78 -8.01
C GLU A 111 5.73 17.08 -7.13
N GLU A 112 5.98 16.29 -6.07
CA GLU A 112 7.18 16.44 -5.23
C GLU A 112 8.46 16.14 -6.03
N GLU A 113 8.47 15.11 -6.87
CA GLU A 113 9.61 14.86 -7.73
C GLU A 113 9.82 15.99 -8.77
N MET A 114 8.75 16.53 -9.34
CA MET A 114 8.82 17.67 -10.25
C MET A 114 9.37 18.94 -9.56
N ARG A 115 9.03 19.17 -8.28
CA ARG A 115 9.59 20.29 -7.49
C ARG A 115 11.10 20.18 -7.32
N LYS A 116 11.60 18.97 -7.09
CA LYS A 116 13.04 18.70 -6.96
C LYS A 116 13.83 18.95 -8.24
N MET A 117 13.20 18.89 -9.42
CA MET A 117 13.87 19.12 -10.71
C MET A 117 14.29 20.57 -10.94
N ASP A 118 13.62 21.53 -10.30
CA ASP A 118 13.91 22.98 -10.37
C ASP A 118 14.14 23.54 -11.80
N ILE A 119 13.29 23.13 -12.75
CA ILE A 119 13.42 23.52 -14.16
C ILE A 119 12.75 24.85 -14.51
N GLY A 120 12.27 25.59 -13.52
CA GLY A 120 11.70 26.93 -13.68
C GLY A 120 10.31 26.98 -14.35
N LEU A 121 9.63 25.84 -14.48
CA LEU A 121 8.24 25.77 -14.97
C LEU A 121 7.25 25.63 -13.78
N PRO A 122 6.04 26.21 -13.92
CA PRO A 122 5.00 25.99 -12.90
C PRO A 122 4.65 24.52 -12.73
N ILE A 123 4.59 24.04 -11.48
CA ILE A 123 4.28 22.63 -11.17
C ILE A 123 2.96 22.20 -11.79
N SER A 124 1.92 23.03 -11.70
CA SER A 124 0.60 22.74 -12.29
C SER A 124 0.66 22.50 -13.82
N TYR A 125 1.54 23.22 -14.52
CA TYR A 125 1.74 22.99 -15.95
C TYR A 125 2.48 21.68 -16.21
N MET A 126 3.50 21.39 -15.42
CA MET A 126 4.26 20.13 -15.53
C MET A 126 3.37 18.92 -15.23
N THR A 127 2.58 19.00 -14.15
CA THR A 127 1.61 17.96 -13.76
C THR A 127 0.56 17.76 -14.85
N PHE A 128 0.02 18.84 -15.43
CA PHE A 128 -0.94 18.75 -16.53
C PHE A 128 -0.34 18.03 -17.75
N CYS A 129 0.84 18.45 -18.20
CA CYS A 129 1.52 17.81 -19.33
C CYS A 129 1.90 16.35 -19.02
N GLY A 130 2.44 16.09 -17.83
CA GLY A 130 2.79 14.75 -17.37
C GLY A 130 1.58 13.82 -17.32
N ASN A 131 0.45 14.30 -16.82
CA ASN A 131 -0.79 13.54 -16.78
C ASN A 131 -1.33 13.17 -18.17
N ILE A 132 -1.22 14.09 -19.16
CA ILE A 132 -1.57 13.79 -20.55
C ILE A 132 -0.66 12.68 -21.11
N ILE A 133 0.65 12.80 -20.91
CA ILE A 133 1.61 11.80 -21.39
C ILE A 133 1.35 10.46 -20.71
N ASN A 134 1.16 10.44 -19.38
CA ASN A 134 0.84 9.24 -18.63
C ASN A 134 -0.42 8.56 -19.17
N LYS A 135 -1.47 9.33 -19.45
CA LYS A 135 -2.71 8.80 -20.02
C LYS A 135 -2.53 8.25 -21.44
N MET A 136 -1.67 8.88 -22.26
CA MET A 136 -1.39 8.40 -23.62
C MET A 136 -0.52 7.15 -23.64
N GLU A 137 0.50 7.07 -22.78
CA GLU A 137 1.48 5.98 -22.75
C GLU A 137 1.03 4.80 -21.90
N LEU A 138 0.40 5.08 -20.74
CA LEU A 138 0.05 4.09 -19.73
C LEU A 138 -1.45 3.86 -19.57
N GLY A 139 -2.30 4.69 -20.21
CA GLY A 139 -3.74 4.47 -20.26
C GLY A 139 -4.54 4.90 -19.02
N PHE A 140 -3.92 5.60 -18.05
CA PHE A 140 -4.59 6.09 -16.84
C PHE A 140 -4.12 7.50 -16.47
N SER A 141 -4.93 8.22 -15.69
CA SER A 141 -4.57 9.53 -15.13
C SER A 141 -4.00 9.37 -13.71
N TYR A 142 -3.27 10.39 -13.24
CA TYR A 142 -2.77 10.39 -11.85
C TYR A 142 -3.89 10.23 -10.82
N ASP A 143 -5.05 10.84 -11.06
CA ASP A 143 -6.21 10.75 -10.17
C ASP A 143 -6.81 9.32 -10.10
N ASP A 144 -6.55 8.47 -11.10
CA ASP A 144 -6.99 7.07 -11.08
C ASP A 144 -6.20 6.21 -10.07
N ALA A 145 -5.05 6.71 -9.61
CA ALA A 145 -4.18 6.09 -8.60
C ALA A 145 -4.29 6.78 -7.23
N ASN A 146 -5.46 7.28 -6.87
CA ASN A 146 -5.79 7.79 -5.55
C ASN A 146 -6.39 6.67 -4.70
N VAL A 147 -5.73 6.35 -3.59
CA VAL A 147 -6.13 5.25 -2.69
C VAL A 147 -7.40 5.61 -1.91
N CYS A 148 -7.50 6.87 -1.45
CA CYS A 148 -8.63 7.32 -0.64
C CYS A 148 -9.98 7.12 -1.34
N ASP A 149 -10.02 7.38 -2.66
CA ASP A 149 -11.24 7.20 -3.45
C ASP A 149 -11.65 5.73 -3.62
N LYS A 150 -10.69 4.81 -3.47
CA LYS A 150 -10.91 3.38 -3.73
C LYS A 150 -11.29 2.59 -2.48
N ILE A 151 -10.82 3.00 -1.33
CA ILE A 151 -11.08 2.26 -0.09
C ILE A 151 -12.13 2.91 0.81
N ALA A 152 -12.77 4.00 0.37
CA ALA A 152 -13.76 4.73 1.17
C ALA A 152 -14.88 3.80 1.69
N ASP A 153 -15.36 2.90 0.86
CA ASP A 153 -16.44 1.97 1.16
C ASP A 153 -15.94 0.56 1.55
N ILE A 154 -14.69 0.43 2.00
CA ILE A 154 -14.13 -0.86 2.43
C ILE A 154 -14.85 -1.36 3.69
N GLU A 155 -15.08 -2.69 3.78
CA GLU A 155 -15.78 -3.31 4.90
C GLU A 155 -14.93 -4.32 5.68
N ILE A 156 -13.71 -4.59 5.23
CA ILE A 156 -12.75 -5.43 5.97
C ILE A 156 -11.94 -4.58 6.95
N PRO A 157 -11.44 -5.17 8.07
CA PRO A 157 -10.58 -4.48 9.02
C PRO A 157 -9.31 -3.91 8.38
N VAL A 158 -9.01 -2.64 8.66
CA VAL A 158 -7.83 -1.92 8.14
C VAL A 158 -7.01 -1.34 9.29
N LEU A 159 -5.70 -1.59 9.24
CA LEU A 159 -4.72 -0.90 10.08
C LEU A 159 -3.84 -0.01 9.22
N VAL A 160 -3.86 1.29 9.47
CA VAL A 160 -2.94 2.27 8.89
C VAL A 160 -1.84 2.59 9.89
N ILE A 161 -0.60 2.51 9.45
CA ILE A 161 0.60 2.73 10.27
C ILE A 161 1.38 3.90 9.69
N ASN A 162 1.75 4.90 10.52
CA ASN A 162 2.42 6.12 10.09
C ASN A 162 3.53 6.54 11.06
N SER A 163 4.44 7.39 10.56
CA SER A 163 5.37 8.15 11.40
C SER A 163 5.33 9.65 11.07
N GLU A 164 5.41 10.49 12.10
CA GLU A 164 5.55 11.94 11.92
C GLU A 164 6.92 12.35 11.35
N ALA A 165 7.95 11.52 11.55
CA ALA A 165 9.29 11.73 11.02
C ALA A 165 9.46 11.27 9.56
N ASP A 166 8.48 10.58 9.00
CA ASP A 166 8.53 10.10 7.61
C ASP A 166 8.46 11.27 6.62
N THR A 167 9.55 11.48 5.88
CA THR A 167 9.65 12.53 4.85
C THR A 167 9.39 12.05 3.44
N LEU A 168 9.29 10.73 3.22
CA LEU A 168 9.00 10.15 1.89
C LEU A 168 7.51 9.99 1.66
N THR A 169 6.81 9.40 2.62
CA THR A 169 5.35 9.36 2.68
C THR A 169 4.90 10.04 3.96
N PRO A 170 4.78 11.40 3.94
CA PRO A 170 4.44 12.15 5.13
C PRO A 170 3.17 11.64 5.80
N GLN A 171 3.13 11.75 7.13
CA GLN A 171 2.06 11.23 7.98
C GLN A 171 0.65 11.56 7.49
N PHE A 172 0.46 12.73 6.84
CA PHE A 172 -0.85 13.10 6.32
C PHE A 172 -1.41 12.10 5.30
N MET A 173 -0.56 11.38 4.54
CA MET A 173 -1.04 10.41 3.55
C MET A 173 -1.78 9.25 4.19
N GLY A 174 -1.22 8.65 5.22
CA GLY A 174 -1.94 7.61 5.95
C GLY A 174 -3.14 8.16 6.71
N GLN A 175 -3.06 9.41 7.21
CA GLN A 175 -4.21 10.05 7.86
C GLN A 175 -5.37 10.26 6.87
N GLU A 176 -5.11 10.73 5.64
CA GLU A 176 -6.12 10.88 4.59
C GLU A 176 -6.77 9.54 4.23
N ILE A 177 -5.98 8.47 4.11
CA ILE A 177 -6.50 7.12 3.89
C ILE A 177 -7.43 6.71 5.04
N TYR A 178 -6.97 6.85 6.29
CA TYR A 178 -7.78 6.53 7.46
C TYR A 178 -9.07 7.34 7.49
N ASP A 179 -9.01 8.65 7.24
CA ASP A 179 -10.16 9.55 7.27
C ASP A 179 -11.15 9.26 6.13
N SER A 180 -10.68 8.71 5.01
CA SER A 180 -11.54 8.36 3.87
C SER A 180 -12.41 7.13 4.13
N ILE A 181 -11.99 6.20 5.01
CA ILE A 181 -12.75 4.99 5.34
C ILE A 181 -13.98 5.37 6.15
N GLN A 182 -15.18 5.06 5.62
CA GLN A 182 -16.45 5.47 6.21
C GLN A 182 -16.84 4.63 7.42
N ASN A 183 -16.48 3.35 7.46
CA ASN A 183 -16.83 2.45 8.55
C ASN A 183 -15.85 2.61 9.73
N GLU A 184 -16.28 3.34 10.77
CA GLU A 184 -15.46 3.61 11.96
C GLU A 184 -15.13 2.37 12.79
N GLU A 185 -15.91 1.28 12.67
CA GLU A 185 -15.76 0.09 13.51
C GLU A 185 -14.61 -0.83 13.06
N ILE A 186 -14.15 -0.67 11.80
CA ILE A 186 -13.14 -1.56 11.19
C ILE A 186 -11.79 -0.88 10.96
N LYS A 187 -11.68 0.44 11.16
CA LYS A 187 -10.46 1.17 10.88
C LYS A 187 -9.63 1.44 12.13
N MET A 188 -8.35 1.24 12.01
CA MET A 188 -7.36 1.52 13.05
C MET A 188 -6.25 2.39 12.45
N ILE A 189 -5.74 3.33 13.22
CA ILE A 189 -4.55 4.09 12.89
C ILE A 189 -3.55 4.04 14.04
N TRP A 190 -2.28 3.88 13.73
CA TRP A 190 -1.19 3.96 14.69
C TRP A 190 -0.08 4.85 14.13
N THR A 191 0.23 5.93 14.86
CA THR A 191 1.23 6.92 14.47
C THR A 191 2.30 7.00 15.54
N VAL A 192 3.57 6.93 15.13
CA VAL A 192 4.74 7.18 15.98
C VAL A 192 5.38 8.52 15.61
N THR A 193 6.28 9.04 16.46
CA THR A 193 6.79 10.42 16.29
C THR A 193 8.17 10.52 15.65
N ASP A 194 8.98 9.46 15.70
CA ASP A 194 10.43 9.53 15.49
C ASP A 194 11.04 8.36 14.71
N SER A 195 10.22 7.56 13.99
CA SER A 195 10.71 6.51 13.11
C SER A 195 10.80 7.00 11.67
N GLU A 196 11.86 6.66 10.96
CA GLU A 196 12.01 6.98 9.54
C GLU A 196 11.10 6.08 8.66
N HIS A 197 11.06 6.39 7.37
CA HIS A 197 10.24 5.67 6.40
C HIS A 197 10.49 4.16 6.41
N THR A 198 9.46 3.36 6.64
CA THR A 198 9.47 1.88 6.72
C THR A 198 10.26 1.27 7.90
N GLU A 199 10.74 2.08 8.85
CA GLU A 199 11.54 1.58 9.97
C GLU A 199 10.75 1.31 11.26
N MET A 200 9.45 1.64 11.31
CA MET A 200 8.61 1.46 12.51
C MET A 200 8.57 0.02 13.01
N TRP A 201 8.61 -0.94 12.11
CA TRP A 201 8.70 -2.35 12.46
C TRP A 201 10.01 -2.71 13.19
N LEU A 202 11.12 -2.00 12.93
CA LEU A 202 12.42 -2.17 13.61
C LEU A 202 12.43 -1.41 14.93
N ASP A 203 12.05 -0.14 14.90
CA ASP A 203 12.16 0.77 16.05
C ASP A 203 11.15 0.44 17.15
N TYR A 204 9.95 0.00 16.77
CA TYR A 204 8.81 -0.27 17.66
C TYR A 204 8.33 -1.72 17.55
N ASN A 205 9.24 -2.69 17.41
CA ASN A 205 8.92 -4.07 17.07
C ASN A 205 7.83 -4.70 17.96
N GLN A 206 7.89 -4.49 19.27
CA GLN A 206 6.91 -5.04 20.17
C GLN A 206 5.52 -4.41 19.97
N GLU A 207 5.44 -3.09 19.95
CA GLU A 207 4.19 -2.34 19.76
C GLU A 207 3.59 -2.62 18.39
N TYR A 208 4.44 -2.71 17.36
CA TYR A 208 4.02 -3.10 16.01
C TYR A 208 3.30 -4.46 16.01
N ARG A 209 3.89 -5.46 16.68
CA ARG A 209 3.31 -6.80 16.83
C ARG A 209 1.98 -6.77 17.60
N GLU A 210 1.88 -5.90 18.62
CA GLU A 210 0.67 -5.71 19.41
C GLU A 210 -0.43 -5.08 18.55
N LYS A 211 -0.13 -4.05 17.75
CA LYS A 211 -1.09 -3.43 16.83
C LYS A 211 -1.58 -4.37 15.73
N VAL A 212 -0.69 -5.15 15.16
CA VAL A 212 -1.08 -6.22 14.22
C VAL A 212 -1.96 -7.26 14.92
N GLN A 213 -1.64 -7.67 16.15
CA GLN A 213 -2.47 -8.62 16.89
C GLN A 213 -3.86 -8.04 17.23
N GLU A 214 -3.94 -6.75 17.54
CA GLU A 214 -5.20 -6.04 17.76
C GLU A 214 -6.09 -6.12 16.52
N LEU A 215 -5.56 -5.81 15.33
CA LEU A 215 -6.26 -5.98 14.07
C LEU A 215 -6.74 -7.42 13.84
N LEU A 216 -5.85 -8.41 14.03
CA LEU A 216 -6.17 -9.83 13.80
C LEU A 216 -7.28 -10.36 14.74
N ASN A 217 -7.57 -9.68 15.84
CA ASN A 217 -8.68 -10.04 16.70
C ASN A 217 -10.05 -9.68 16.11
N PHE A 218 -10.10 -8.78 15.12
CA PHE A 218 -11.34 -8.45 14.38
C PHE A 218 -11.68 -9.51 13.33
N THR A 219 -10.72 -10.33 12.90
CA THR A 219 -10.90 -11.33 11.80
C THR A 219 -11.39 -12.71 12.30
N LYS A 220 -11.83 -12.82 13.55
CA LYS A 220 -12.25 -14.11 14.16
C LYS A 220 -13.75 -14.24 14.24
#